data_f021fb38634d7ae9df7b7b140bffa2a8
#
_entry.id   f021fb38634d7ae9df7b7b140bffa2a8
#
_cell.length_a   1.000
_cell.length_b   1.000
_cell.length_c   1.000
_cell.angle_alpha   90.00
_cell.angle_beta   90.00
_cell.angle_gamma   90.00
#
_symmetry.space_group_name_H-M   'P 1'
#
loop_
_entity.id
_entity.type
_entity.pdbx_description
1 polymer ?
#
loop_
_entity_poly.entity_id
_entity_poly.type
_entity_poly.pdbx_seq_one_letter_code
_entity_poly.pdbx_strand_id
1 'polypeptide(L)'
;MKRRYLMTMAVTAAVVAAASACGSSNGTATSKDLHLDYAYYNPLSLVIRDQHLLEKQGYNVTWVLSQGSNKANEGLRSKALDFGSTGGSPALLARANGTPIKTVDVYAKGEWTALVVAKNSPINSVADLKGKKVAVTKGTDPYFFLLQSLATAGLSSADIEIVNLQHADGKTALERGDVDAWSGLDPFMAETIQQQGSRIIYRNPDFNSGGVLNVREDFIAAHPDSVQLVVNTYEEARKWATKHPAELAALLASQAKVAPSVAQEELGRTALDISPVPDDSLRAVLTRVVPLAVADGDIKSEDAGRSALNTLFEPKFAQQAR
;
A
#
# COMPACT_ATOMS: atom_id res chain seq x y z
N MET A 1 72.12 -39.58 31.85
CA MET A 1 72.53 -39.00 33.13
C MET A 1 72.28 -37.49 33.09
N LYS A 2 71.85 -36.92 34.23
CA LYS A 2 71.66 -35.50 34.59
C LYS A 2 70.27 -34.93 34.30
N ARG A 3 69.35 -35.01 35.25
CA ARG A 3 68.99 -34.12 36.36
C ARG A 3 68.24 -32.87 35.92
N ARG A 4 66.98 -32.95 36.17
CA ARG A 4 65.88 -32.11 36.71
C ARG A 4 66.38 -30.84 37.44
N TYR A 5 65.73 -29.74 37.19
CA TYR A 5 65.28 -28.78 38.18
C TYR A 5 63.92 -28.20 37.83
N LEU A 6 62.98 -28.43 38.70
CA LEU A 6 61.68 -27.75 38.80
C LEU A 6 61.90 -26.34 39.39
N MET A 7 61.30 -25.34 38.81
CA MET A 7 61.09 -24.07 39.47
C MET A 7 59.61 -23.68 39.38
N THR A 8 58.98 -23.81 40.55
CA THR A 8 57.60 -23.41 40.80
C THR A 8 57.57 -21.92 40.99
N MET A 9 56.84 -21.17 40.13
CA MET A 9 56.52 -19.76 40.37
C MET A 9 54.99 -19.67 40.64
N ALA A 10 54.65 -19.36 41.88
CA ALA A 10 53.32 -18.99 42.28
C ALA A 10 53.02 -17.57 41.80
N VAL A 11 51.99 -17.41 40.95
CA VAL A 11 51.44 -16.14 40.60
C VAL A 11 50.10 -15.94 41.30
N THR A 12 50.07 -15.04 42.23
CA THR A 12 48.89 -14.59 42.97
C THR A 12 48.02 -13.78 42.02
N ALA A 13 46.84 -14.30 41.66
CA ALA A 13 45.86 -13.56 40.88
C ALA A 13 45.00 -12.70 41.80
N ALA A 14 45.15 -11.37 41.71
CA ALA A 14 44.22 -10.42 42.29
C ALA A 14 42.98 -10.30 41.41
N VAL A 15 41.85 -10.79 41.90
CA VAL A 15 40.54 -10.63 41.28
C VAL A 15 40.00 -9.22 41.60
N VAL A 16 40.08 -8.31 40.65
CA VAL A 16 39.35 -7.05 40.71
C VAL A 16 37.96 -7.28 40.16
N ALA A 17 36.97 -7.37 41.01
CA ALA A 17 35.58 -7.37 40.65
C ALA A 17 35.16 -5.95 40.19
N ALA A 18 35.18 -5.69 38.90
CA ALA A 18 34.53 -4.52 38.31
C ALA A 18 33.01 -4.81 38.26
N ALA A 19 32.24 -4.28 39.17
CA ALA A 19 30.79 -4.24 39.09
C ALA A 19 30.41 -3.30 37.94
N SER A 20 30.17 -3.85 36.74
CA SER A 20 29.53 -3.15 35.65
C SER A 20 28.07 -2.96 36.00
N ALA A 21 27.69 -1.79 36.49
CA ALA A 21 26.31 -1.35 36.56
C ALA A 21 25.76 -1.24 35.12
N CYS A 22 25.12 -2.29 34.64
CA CYS A 22 24.25 -2.20 33.47
C CYS A 22 23.03 -1.40 33.83
N GLY A 23 23.08 -0.10 33.65
CA GLY A 23 21.90 0.73 33.62
C GLY A 23 21.07 0.29 32.42
N SER A 24 19.97 -0.41 32.66
CA SER A 24 18.95 -0.69 31.68
C SER A 24 18.28 0.63 31.31
N SER A 25 18.83 1.35 30.32
CA SER A 25 18.07 2.36 29.62
C SER A 25 17.02 1.62 28.79
N ASN A 26 15.78 1.61 29.24
CA ASN A 26 14.61 1.30 28.41
C ASN A 26 14.44 2.41 27.34
N GLY A 27 15.45 2.65 26.54
CA GLY A 27 15.32 3.42 25.32
C GLY A 27 14.75 2.49 24.25
N THR A 28 13.52 2.75 23.82
CA THR A 28 12.98 2.14 22.60
C THR A 28 14.00 2.35 21.47
N ALA A 29 14.48 1.24 20.89
CA ALA A 29 15.51 1.33 19.85
C ALA A 29 14.88 1.91 18.58
N THR A 30 15.31 3.11 18.22
CA THR A 30 14.92 3.73 16.93
C THR A 30 15.76 3.12 15.83
N SER A 31 15.14 2.45 14.85
CA SER A 31 15.87 2.03 13.65
C SER A 31 16.26 3.26 12.84
N LYS A 32 17.53 3.37 12.46
CA LYS A 32 17.99 4.41 11.54
C LYS A 32 17.86 4.00 10.08
N ASP A 33 17.67 2.72 9.80
CA ASP A 33 17.46 2.17 8.47
C ASP A 33 15.97 1.87 8.30
N LEU A 34 15.38 2.42 7.26
CA LEU A 34 13.97 2.29 6.92
C LEU A 34 13.82 1.80 5.49
N HIS A 35 12.92 0.84 5.27
CA HIS A 35 12.57 0.35 3.94
C HIS A 35 11.11 0.71 3.65
N LEU A 36 10.91 1.72 2.80
CA LEU A 36 9.60 2.22 2.41
C LEU A 36 9.34 1.96 0.93
N ASP A 37 8.07 1.75 0.59
CA ASP A 37 7.67 1.89 -0.79
C ASP A 37 7.32 3.34 -1.14
N TYR A 38 7.33 3.62 -2.43
CA TYR A 38 6.66 4.75 -3.03
C TYR A 38 5.81 4.26 -4.20
N ALA A 39 4.72 4.97 -4.48
CA ALA A 39 3.81 4.57 -5.54
C ALA A 39 3.16 5.79 -6.19
N TYR A 40 2.84 5.70 -7.48
CA TYR A 40 2.19 6.80 -8.19
C TYR A 40 0.78 7.06 -7.63
N TYR A 41 0.08 6.03 -7.18
CA TYR A 41 -1.21 6.12 -6.49
C TYR A 41 -1.11 6.58 -5.02
N ASN A 42 0.09 6.84 -4.50
CA ASN A 42 0.33 7.45 -3.18
C ASN A 42 1.14 8.74 -3.33
N PRO A 43 0.50 9.86 -3.64
CA PRO A 43 1.21 11.12 -3.89
C PRO A 43 2.00 11.63 -2.69
N LEU A 44 1.61 11.28 -1.44
CA LEU A 44 2.38 11.67 -0.25
C LEU A 44 3.74 10.98 -0.20
N SER A 45 3.84 9.72 -0.61
CA SER A 45 5.12 9.01 -0.69
C SER A 45 6.09 9.66 -1.69
N LEU A 46 5.55 10.24 -2.77
CA LEU A 46 6.35 10.99 -3.74
C LEU A 46 6.93 12.27 -3.12
N VAL A 47 6.12 13.00 -2.35
CA VAL A 47 6.56 14.22 -1.64
C VAL A 47 7.64 13.89 -0.62
N ILE A 48 7.42 12.88 0.23
CA ILE A 48 8.38 12.48 1.28
C ILE A 48 9.73 12.13 0.66
N ARG A 49 9.70 11.34 -0.42
CA ARG A 49 10.90 10.90 -1.14
C ARG A 49 11.60 12.05 -1.86
N ASP A 50 10.88 12.87 -2.62
CA ASP A 50 11.43 13.96 -3.42
C ASP A 50 12.07 15.04 -2.53
N GLN A 51 11.40 15.35 -1.43
CA GLN A 51 11.88 16.35 -0.48
C GLN A 51 12.84 15.79 0.57
N HIS A 52 13.18 14.50 0.52
CA HIS A 52 14.07 13.83 1.48
C HIS A 52 13.66 14.07 2.94
N LEU A 53 12.37 14.01 3.26
CA LEU A 53 11.86 14.42 4.58
C LEU A 53 12.35 13.52 5.71
N LEU A 54 12.51 12.22 5.47
CA LEU A 54 13.04 11.27 6.44
C LEU A 54 14.57 11.34 6.54
N GLU A 55 15.24 11.46 5.40
CA GLU A 55 16.71 11.55 5.33
C GLU A 55 17.22 12.83 6.03
N LYS A 56 16.51 13.95 5.90
CA LYS A 56 16.81 15.21 6.63
C LYS A 56 16.69 15.07 8.15
N GLN A 57 15.94 14.08 8.63
CA GLN A 57 15.82 13.74 10.04
C GLN A 57 16.87 12.70 10.50
N GLY A 58 17.83 12.37 9.63
CA GLY A 58 18.98 11.50 9.92
C GLY A 58 18.66 9.99 9.80
N TYR A 59 17.68 9.63 8.95
CA TYR A 59 17.37 8.24 8.62
C TYR A 59 17.98 7.84 7.28
N ASN A 60 18.40 6.58 7.17
CA ASN A 60 18.79 5.97 5.91
C ASN A 60 17.55 5.32 5.30
N VAL A 61 17.07 5.80 4.15
CA VAL A 61 15.84 5.29 3.56
C VAL A 61 16.15 4.54 2.28
N THR A 62 15.72 3.28 2.23
CA THR A 62 15.67 2.49 1.00
C THR A 62 14.27 2.60 0.42
N TRP A 63 14.16 3.23 -0.76
CA TRP A 63 12.91 3.42 -1.46
C TRP A 63 12.71 2.35 -2.54
N VAL A 64 11.53 1.72 -2.55
CA VAL A 64 11.14 0.69 -3.53
C VAL A 64 9.86 1.11 -4.24
N LEU A 65 9.84 1.11 -5.57
CA LEU A 65 8.61 1.38 -6.34
C LEU A 65 7.64 0.22 -6.23
N SER A 66 6.46 0.46 -5.67
CA SER A 66 5.32 -0.47 -5.71
C SER A 66 4.43 -0.16 -6.91
N GLN A 67 4.40 -1.07 -7.87
CA GLN A 67 3.56 -0.95 -9.08
C GLN A 67 2.07 -1.23 -8.84
N GLY A 68 1.71 -1.56 -7.60
CA GLY A 68 0.36 -1.87 -7.13
C GLY A 68 0.41 -2.45 -5.72
N SER A 69 -0.74 -2.46 -5.03
CA SER A 69 -0.88 -2.98 -3.67
C SER A 69 -0.39 -4.42 -3.51
N ASN A 70 -0.51 -5.25 -4.57
CA ASN A 70 0.01 -6.62 -4.59
C ASN A 70 1.53 -6.65 -4.39
N LYS A 71 2.27 -5.70 -5.00
CA LYS A 71 3.73 -5.60 -4.85
C LYS A 71 4.15 -5.05 -3.49
N ALA A 72 3.43 -4.05 -2.96
CA ALA A 72 3.63 -3.57 -1.60
C ALA A 72 3.43 -4.68 -0.56
N ASN A 73 2.34 -5.45 -0.67
CA ASN A 73 2.07 -6.59 0.21
C ASN A 73 3.11 -7.71 0.08
N GLU A 74 3.62 -7.98 -1.12
CA GLU A 74 4.73 -8.92 -1.34
C GLU A 74 6.00 -8.45 -0.60
N GLY A 75 6.33 -7.15 -0.71
CA GLY A 75 7.46 -6.54 -0.02
C GLY A 75 7.34 -6.61 1.51
N LEU A 76 6.16 -6.32 2.06
CA LEU A 76 5.89 -6.45 3.49
C LEU A 76 6.00 -7.90 3.97
N ARG A 77 5.42 -8.85 3.24
CA ARG A 77 5.47 -10.28 3.57
C ARG A 77 6.88 -10.85 3.53
N SER A 78 7.68 -10.47 2.54
CA SER A 78 9.08 -10.89 2.37
C SER A 78 10.05 -10.15 3.28
N LYS A 79 9.58 -9.14 4.03
CA LYS A 79 10.40 -8.22 4.85
C LYS A 79 11.37 -7.35 4.04
N ALA A 80 11.16 -7.22 2.74
CA ALA A 80 11.88 -6.25 1.90
C ALA A 80 11.40 -4.79 2.16
N LEU A 81 10.20 -4.64 2.75
CA LEU A 81 9.63 -3.38 3.19
C LEU A 81 9.29 -3.44 4.68
N ASP A 82 9.47 -2.33 5.39
CA ASP A 82 8.95 -2.08 6.72
C ASP A 82 7.58 -1.41 6.65
N PHE A 83 7.43 -0.50 5.67
CA PHE A 83 6.20 0.25 5.38
C PHE A 83 5.79 0.01 3.93
N GLY A 84 4.48 -0.15 3.69
CA GLY A 84 3.95 -0.37 2.36
C GLY A 84 2.61 0.32 2.15
N SER A 85 2.47 0.97 0.99
CA SER A 85 1.27 1.68 0.55
C SER A 85 0.32 0.74 -0.19
N THR A 86 -0.91 0.59 0.28
CA THR A 86 -1.93 -0.24 -0.40
C THR A 86 -3.28 0.43 -0.37
N GLY A 87 -4.26 -0.12 -1.09
CA GLY A 87 -5.66 0.09 -0.74
C GLY A 87 -6.03 -0.68 0.53
N GLY A 88 -7.15 -0.33 1.14
CA GLY A 88 -7.65 -1.00 2.34
C GLY A 88 -8.03 -2.46 2.08
N SER A 89 -8.71 -2.75 0.95
CA SER A 89 -9.10 -4.13 0.58
C SER A 89 -7.90 -5.05 0.36
N PRO A 90 -6.83 -4.63 -0.35
CA PRO A 90 -5.57 -5.38 -0.42
C PRO A 90 -4.89 -5.60 0.94
N ALA A 91 -4.93 -4.62 1.85
CA ALA A 91 -4.40 -4.78 3.20
C ALA A 91 -5.16 -5.84 4.00
N LEU A 92 -6.51 -5.82 3.91
CA LEU A 92 -7.35 -6.83 4.51
C LEU A 92 -7.04 -8.24 3.96
N LEU A 93 -6.91 -8.37 2.63
CA LEU A 93 -6.54 -9.62 1.98
C LEU A 93 -5.20 -10.15 2.49
N ALA A 94 -4.17 -9.30 2.52
CA ALA A 94 -2.84 -9.69 3.00
C ALA A 94 -2.88 -10.19 4.44
N ARG A 95 -3.61 -9.48 5.32
CA ARG A 95 -3.77 -9.87 6.72
C ARG A 95 -4.56 -11.16 6.88
N ALA A 96 -5.67 -11.34 6.15
CA ALA A 96 -6.50 -12.54 6.18
C ALA A 96 -5.72 -13.79 5.74
N ASN A 97 -4.73 -13.61 4.86
CA ASN A 97 -3.82 -14.65 4.40
C ASN A 97 -2.51 -14.75 5.21
N GLY A 98 -2.49 -14.16 6.42
CA GLY A 98 -1.43 -14.37 7.40
C GLY A 98 -0.23 -13.43 7.29
N THR A 99 -0.26 -12.39 6.48
CA THR A 99 0.79 -11.36 6.48
C THR A 99 0.65 -10.52 7.77
N PRO A 100 1.68 -10.47 8.65
CA PRO A 100 1.59 -9.82 9.95
C PRO A 100 1.80 -8.29 9.81
N ILE A 101 0.78 -7.59 9.33
CA ILE A 101 0.76 -6.14 9.11
C ILE A 101 -0.34 -5.44 9.90
N LYS A 102 -0.13 -4.17 10.17
CA LYS A 102 -1.11 -3.23 10.72
C LYS A 102 -1.24 -2.02 9.82
N THR A 103 -2.46 -1.54 9.63
CA THR A 103 -2.73 -0.23 9.03
C THR A 103 -2.62 0.84 10.09
N VAL A 104 -1.69 1.78 9.89
CA VAL A 104 -1.35 2.84 10.86
C VAL A 104 -1.80 4.22 10.44
N ASP A 105 -2.11 4.41 9.15
CA ASP A 105 -2.50 5.70 8.56
C ASP A 105 -3.39 5.49 7.34
N VAL A 106 -4.28 6.45 7.07
CA VAL A 106 -5.04 6.59 5.82
C VAL A 106 -4.47 7.79 5.07
N TYR A 107 -3.64 7.54 4.05
CA TYR A 107 -2.94 8.62 3.36
C TYR A 107 -3.81 9.38 2.35
N ALA A 108 -4.84 8.75 1.78
CA ALA A 108 -5.77 9.38 0.82
C ALA A 108 -7.10 8.62 0.74
N LYS A 109 -8.13 9.32 0.26
CA LYS A 109 -9.38 8.73 -0.25
C LYS A 109 -9.57 9.21 -1.68
N GLY A 110 -10.26 8.42 -2.51
CA GLY A 110 -10.48 8.88 -3.89
C GLY A 110 -11.20 7.87 -4.77
N GLU A 111 -11.38 8.27 -6.01
CA GLU A 111 -12.03 7.49 -7.08
C GLU A 111 -10.99 7.10 -8.14
N TRP A 112 -9.91 6.48 -7.74
CA TRP A 112 -8.81 6.12 -8.63
C TRP A 112 -9.01 4.86 -9.45
N THR A 113 -10.15 4.17 -9.32
CA THR A 113 -10.46 2.97 -10.10
C THR A 113 -11.85 3.01 -10.73
N ALA A 114 -11.96 2.47 -11.94
CA ALA A 114 -13.20 2.34 -12.69
C ALA A 114 -13.10 1.19 -13.72
N LEU A 115 -14.24 0.76 -14.27
CA LEU A 115 -14.27 -0.16 -15.42
C LEU A 115 -14.15 0.65 -16.71
N VAL A 116 -13.14 0.32 -17.51
CA VAL A 116 -12.74 1.04 -18.73
C VAL A 116 -12.81 0.12 -19.93
N VAL A 117 -13.27 0.66 -21.05
CA VAL A 117 -13.31 -0.01 -22.34
C VAL A 117 -12.68 0.87 -23.43
N ALA A 118 -12.27 0.27 -24.55
CA ALA A 118 -11.78 1.01 -25.68
C ALA A 118 -12.85 1.97 -26.26
N LYS A 119 -12.41 3.05 -26.91
CA LYS A 119 -13.27 4.12 -27.46
C LYS A 119 -14.50 3.59 -28.23
N ASN A 120 -14.30 2.61 -29.11
CA ASN A 120 -15.34 2.09 -30.00
C ASN A 120 -15.94 0.76 -29.50
N SER A 121 -15.70 0.39 -28.23
CA SER A 121 -16.26 -0.84 -27.65
C SER A 121 -17.78 -0.81 -27.65
N PRO A 122 -18.46 -1.91 -28.00
CA PRO A 122 -19.92 -2.03 -27.89
C PRO A 122 -20.39 -2.18 -26.42
N ILE A 123 -19.48 -2.41 -25.48
CA ILE A 123 -19.75 -2.60 -24.04
C ILE A 123 -20.09 -1.24 -23.43
N ASN A 124 -21.27 -1.14 -22.77
CA ASN A 124 -21.76 0.10 -22.18
C ASN A 124 -22.17 -0.04 -20.69
N SER A 125 -22.23 -1.26 -20.20
CA SER A 125 -22.63 -1.56 -18.82
C SER A 125 -21.84 -2.73 -18.23
N VAL A 126 -21.93 -2.92 -16.93
CA VAL A 126 -21.34 -4.08 -16.24
C VAL A 126 -21.94 -5.40 -16.73
N ALA A 127 -23.26 -5.42 -17.06
CA ALA A 127 -23.92 -6.61 -17.56
C ALA A 127 -23.35 -7.11 -18.91
N ASP A 128 -22.84 -6.19 -19.73
CA ASP A 128 -22.22 -6.52 -21.03
C ASP A 128 -20.85 -7.22 -20.90
N LEU A 129 -20.29 -7.27 -19.69
CA LEU A 129 -19.04 -7.97 -19.40
C LEU A 129 -19.17 -9.49 -19.39
N LYS A 130 -20.39 -10.04 -19.37
CA LYS A 130 -20.60 -11.50 -19.36
C LYS A 130 -19.91 -12.16 -20.55
N GLY A 131 -19.05 -13.15 -20.27
CA GLY A 131 -18.24 -13.86 -21.28
C GLY A 131 -17.11 -13.05 -21.89
N LYS A 132 -16.77 -11.87 -21.34
CA LYS A 132 -15.71 -10.99 -21.86
C LYS A 132 -14.38 -11.20 -21.14
N LYS A 133 -13.30 -10.85 -21.84
CA LYS A 133 -11.94 -10.76 -21.26
C LYS A 133 -11.76 -9.45 -20.54
N VAL A 134 -11.54 -9.52 -19.24
CA VAL A 134 -11.36 -8.32 -18.40
C VAL A 134 -9.96 -8.34 -17.75
N ALA A 135 -9.12 -7.38 -18.14
CA ALA A 135 -7.83 -7.21 -17.49
C ALA A 135 -8.01 -6.60 -16.09
N VAL A 136 -7.27 -7.11 -15.12
CA VAL A 136 -7.20 -6.56 -13.77
C VAL A 136 -5.95 -7.06 -13.06
N THR A 137 -5.41 -6.28 -12.13
CA THR A 137 -4.32 -6.74 -11.24
C THR A 137 -4.92 -7.38 -10.00
N LYS A 138 -4.85 -8.71 -9.87
CA LYS A 138 -5.34 -9.42 -8.68
C LYS A 138 -4.61 -8.96 -7.41
N GLY A 139 -5.34 -8.90 -6.29
CA GLY A 139 -4.81 -8.44 -5.02
C GLY A 139 -4.60 -6.93 -4.90
N THR A 140 -5.29 -6.12 -5.73
CA THR A 140 -5.31 -4.66 -5.69
C THR A 140 -6.75 -4.13 -5.58
N ASP A 141 -6.94 -2.84 -5.28
CA ASP A 141 -8.27 -2.22 -5.22
C ASP A 141 -9.09 -2.37 -6.51
N PRO A 142 -8.53 -2.19 -7.73
CA PRO A 142 -9.24 -2.47 -8.98
C PRO A 142 -9.82 -3.87 -9.07
N TYR A 143 -9.19 -4.87 -8.47
CA TYR A 143 -9.74 -6.23 -8.44
C TYR A 143 -10.98 -6.32 -7.55
N PHE A 144 -10.95 -5.78 -6.34
CA PHE A 144 -12.11 -5.75 -5.46
C PHE A 144 -13.23 -4.83 -5.97
N PHE A 145 -12.85 -3.76 -6.66
CA PHE A 145 -13.78 -2.91 -7.40
C PHE A 145 -14.52 -3.70 -8.49
N LEU A 146 -13.78 -4.51 -9.29
CA LEU A 146 -14.37 -5.38 -10.31
C LEU A 146 -15.37 -6.37 -9.69
N LEU A 147 -15.00 -7.08 -8.61
CA LEU A 147 -15.89 -8.04 -7.95
C LEU A 147 -17.18 -7.38 -7.45
N GLN A 148 -17.05 -6.20 -6.81
CA GLN A 148 -18.20 -5.43 -6.35
C GLN A 148 -19.08 -4.97 -7.53
N SER A 149 -18.45 -4.51 -8.61
CA SER A 149 -19.15 -4.06 -9.82
C SER A 149 -19.94 -5.21 -10.47
N LEU A 150 -19.33 -6.39 -10.63
CA LEU A 150 -19.98 -7.56 -11.18
C LEU A 150 -21.21 -7.95 -10.36
N ALA A 151 -21.10 -7.93 -9.03
CA ALA A 151 -22.21 -8.23 -8.13
C ALA A 151 -23.42 -7.29 -8.33
N THR A 152 -23.23 -6.01 -8.71
CA THR A 152 -24.34 -5.09 -9.00
C THR A 152 -25.17 -5.51 -10.22
N ALA A 153 -24.58 -6.28 -11.14
CA ALA A 153 -25.24 -6.81 -12.33
C ALA A 153 -25.66 -8.28 -12.18
N GLY A 154 -25.55 -8.84 -10.97
CA GLY A 154 -25.82 -10.26 -10.71
C GLY A 154 -24.80 -11.21 -11.34
N LEU A 155 -23.61 -10.70 -11.64
CA LEU A 155 -22.48 -11.46 -12.17
C LEU A 155 -21.45 -11.75 -11.08
N SER A 156 -20.58 -12.70 -11.37
CA SER A 156 -19.42 -13.07 -10.57
C SER A 156 -18.15 -13.14 -11.43
N SER A 157 -17.00 -13.38 -10.83
CA SER A 157 -15.75 -13.64 -11.55
C SER A 157 -15.84 -14.84 -12.50
N ALA A 158 -16.69 -15.83 -12.21
CA ALA A 158 -16.92 -16.99 -13.06
C ALA A 158 -17.66 -16.66 -14.37
N ASP A 159 -18.34 -15.51 -14.44
CA ASP A 159 -19.08 -15.07 -15.63
C ASP A 159 -18.19 -14.31 -16.65
N ILE A 160 -16.92 -14.08 -16.34
CA ILE A 160 -15.96 -13.36 -17.19
C ILE A 160 -14.64 -14.14 -17.29
N GLU A 161 -13.78 -13.79 -18.26
CA GLU A 161 -12.40 -14.27 -18.31
C GLU A 161 -11.47 -13.22 -17.69
N ILE A 162 -10.99 -13.46 -16.46
CA ILE A 162 -10.04 -12.55 -15.81
C ILE A 162 -8.64 -12.73 -16.41
N VAL A 163 -8.08 -11.67 -16.97
CA VAL A 163 -6.69 -11.60 -17.43
C VAL A 163 -5.88 -10.83 -16.39
N ASN A 164 -5.08 -11.57 -15.58
CA ASN A 164 -4.29 -10.98 -14.50
C ASN A 164 -3.03 -10.31 -15.04
N LEU A 165 -3.04 -8.99 -15.12
CA LEU A 165 -1.94 -8.14 -15.61
C LEU A 165 -1.65 -7.02 -14.61
N GLN A 166 -0.41 -6.52 -14.56
CA GLN A 166 -0.11 -5.29 -13.83
C GLN A 166 -0.82 -4.10 -14.50
N HIS A 167 -1.05 -3.01 -13.75
CA HIS A 167 -1.90 -1.90 -14.20
C HIS A 167 -1.47 -1.32 -15.55
N ALA A 168 -0.17 -1.08 -15.76
CA ALA A 168 0.35 -0.56 -17.04
C ALA A 168 0.17 -1.57 -18.18
N ASP A 169 0.34 -2.86 -17.91
CA ASP A 169 0.15 -3.93 -18.91
C ASP A 169 -1.33 -4.11 -19.23
N GLY A 170 -2.22 -3.98 -18.22
CA GLY A 170 -3.68 -4.03 -18.40
C GLY A 170 -4.18 -2.88 -19.29
N LYS A 171 -3.67 -1.64 -19.08
CA LYS A 171 -3.91 -0.50 -19.97
C LYS A 171 -3.47 -0.84 -21.40
N THR A 172 -2.25 -1.34 -21.56
CA THR A 172 -1.69 -1.67 -22.88
C THR A 172 -2.50 -2.77 -23.59
N ALA A 173 -2.94 -3.79 -22.85
CA ALA A 173 -3.77 -4.87 -23.39
C ALA A 173 -5.14 -4.33 -23.87
N LEU A 174 -5.75 -3.40 -23.13
CA LEU A 174 -6.98 -2.73 -23.56
C LEU A 174 -6.77 -1.93 -24.85
N GLU A 175 -5.70 -1.14 -24.91
CA GLU A 175 -5.39 -0.29 -26.08
C GLU A 175 -5.08 -1.08 -27.36
N ARG A 176 -4.55 -2.30 -27.22
CA ARG A 176 -4.29 -3.23 -28.32
C ARG A 176 -5.52 -4.06 -28.71
N GLY A 177 -6.55 -4.10 -27.87
CA GLY A 177 -7.72 -4.97 -28.08
C GLY A 177 -7.47 -6.43 -27.69
N ASP A 178 -6.45 -6.72 -26.90
CA ASP A 178 -6.16 -8.07 -26.37
C ASP A 178 -7.16 -8.47 -25.28
N VAL A 179 -7.84 -7.46 -24.67
CA VAL A 179 -8.94 -7.62 -23.71
C VAL A 179 -10.10 -6.69 -24.06
N ASP A 180 -11.31 -7.07 -23.65
CA ASP A 180 -12.55 -6.32 -23.94
C ASP A 180 -12.76 -5.13 -23.00
N ALA A 181 -12.30 -5.28 -21.75
CA ALA A 181 -12.38 -4.27 -20.69
C ALA A 181 -11.19 -4.37 -19.75
N TRP A 182 -11.01 -3.33 -18.94
CA TRP A 182 -9.99 -3.26 -17.92
C TRP A 182 -10.54 -2.60 -16.65
N SER A 183 -10.31 -3.23 -15.49
CA SER A 183 -10.50 -2.56 -14.21
C SER A 183 -9.28 -1.70 -13.94
N GLY A 184 -9.41 -0.42 -14.24
CA GLY A 184 -8.32 0.53 -14.34
C GLY A 184 -7.89 1.11 -13.00
N LEU A 185 -6.69 1.69 -13.00
CA LEU A 185 -6.12 2.47 -11.90
C LEU A 185 -5.45 3.73 -12.45
N ASP A 186 -5.65 4.87 -11.79
CA ASP A 186 -4.89 6.09 -12.07
C ASP A 186 -3.40 5.93 -11.68
N PRO A 187 -2.47 6.58 -12.38
CA PRO A 187 -2.65 7.54 -13.50
C PRO A 187 -2.96 6.90 -14.85
N PHE A 188 -2.80 5.59 -14.99
CA PHE A 188 -2.94 4.89 -16.27
C PHE A 188 -4.37 4.96 -16.85
N MET A 189 -5.38 5.06 -15.96
CA MET A 189 -6.77 5.21 -16.39
C MET A 189 -7.00 6.58 -17.02
N ALA A 190 -6.57 7.66 -16.36
CA ALA A 190 -6.65 9.00 -16.92
C ALA A 190 -5.86 9.12 -18.24
N GLU A 191 -4.67 8.48 -18.30
CA GLU A 191 -3.82 8.50 -19.49
C GLU A 191 -4.53 7.88 -20.70
N THR A 192 -5.08 6.67 -20.61
CA THR A 192 -5.76 6.02 -21.74
C THR A 192 -7.04 6.74 -22.15
N ILE A 193 -7.77 7.35 -21.19
CA ILE A 193 -8.94 8.18 -21.49
C ILE A 193 -8.54 9.39 -22.33
N GLN A 194 -7.50 10.11 -21.93
CA GLN A 194 -7.06 11.33 -22.62
C GLN A 194 -6.37 11.03 -23.97
N GLN A 195 -5.54 9.99 -24.05
CA GLN A 195 -4.72 9.72 -25.22
C GLN A 195 -5.41 8.84 -26.27
N GLN A 196 -6.20 7.86 -25.83
CA GLN A 196 -6.83 6.86 -26.72
C GLN A 196 -8.35 7.07 -26.84
N GLY A 197 -8.93 7.93 -26.01
CA GLY A 197 -10.37 8.13 -25.94
C GLY A 197 -11.11 6.94 -25.32
N SER A 198 -10.43 6.13 -24.52
CA SER A 198 -11.06 5.05 -23.75
C SER A 198 -12.20 5.60 -22.89
N ARG A 199 -13.22 4.78 -22.63
CA ARG A 199 -14.44 5.21 -21.95
C ARG A 199 -14.60 4.49 -20.62
N ILE A 200 -15.00 5.21 -19.59
CA ILE A 200 -15.48 4.61 -18.35
C ILE A 200 -16.92 4.15 -18.57
N ILE A 201 -17.21 2.88 -18.27
CA ILE A 201 -18.55 2.31 -18.33
C ILE A 201 -19.20 2.14 -16.95
N TYR A 202 -18.38 2.15 -15.90
CA TYR A 202 -18.87 2.07 -14.52
C TYR A 202 -17.92 2.72 -13.54
N ARG A 203 -18.45 3.56 -12.65
CA ARG A 203 -17.78 4.17 -11.50
C ARG A 203 -18.68 4.05 -10.26
N ASN A 204 -18.06 3.86 -9.13
CA ASN A 204 -18.72 3.94 -7.84
C ASN A 204 -17.68 4.31 -6.75
N PRO A 205 -17.71 5.55 -6.24
CA PRO A 205 -16.78 6.00 -5.19
C PRO A 205 -16.80 5.10 -3.95
N ASP A 206 -17.96 4.56 -3.58
CA ASP A 206 -18.14 3.73 -2.39
C ASP A 206 -17.47 2.35 -2.47
N PHE A 207 -16.97 1.97 -3.65
CA PHE A 207 -16.25 0.72 -3.87
C PHE A 207 -14.74 0.88 -3.71
N ASN A 208 -14.24 2.11 -3.62
CA ASN A 208 -12.84 2.39 -3.35
C ASN A 208 -12.58 2.30 -1.84
N SER A 209 -11.55 1.57 -1.45
CA SER A 209 -11.29 1.26 -0.03
C SER A 209 -10.34 2.23 0.68
N GLY A 210 -10.02 3.37 0.03
CA GLY A 210 -9.04 4.32 0.56
C GLY A 210 -7.60 3.80 0.46
N GLY A 211 -6.65 4.72 0.45
CA GLY A 211 -5.21 4.42 0.48
C GLY A 211 -4.70 4.37 1.91
N VAL A 212 -4.03 3.28 2.27
CA VAL A 212 -3.56 3.03 3.64
C VAL A 212 -2.08 2.74 3.69
N LEU A 213 -1.42 3.23 4.74
CA LEU A 213 -0.04 2.89 5.07
C LEU A 213 -0.05 1.70 6.04
N ASN A 214 0.60 0.63 5.63
CA ASN A 214 0.75 -0.58 6.44
C ASN A 214 2.19 -0.74 6.92
N VAL A 215 2.32 -1.30 8.11
CA VAL A 215 3.61 -1.58 8.77
C VAL A 215 3.62 -3.02 9.26
N ARG A 216 4.76 -3.69 9.20
CA ARG A 216 4.93 -5.03 9.78
C ARG A 216 4.80 -5.00 11.31
N GLU A 217 4.14 -5.98 11.88
CA GLU A 217 3.93 -6.07 13.34
C GLU A 217 5.25 -6.19 14.13
N ASP A 218 6.23 -6.93 13.58
CA ASP A 218 7.55 -7.07 14.22
C ASP A 218 8.32 -5.74 14.21
N PHE A 219 8.18 -4.91 13.15
CA PHE A 219 8.78 -3.59 13.09
C PHE A 219 8.10 -2.61 14.08
N ILE A 220 6.76 -2.65 14.19
CA ILE A 220 6.02 -1.85 15.18
C ILE A 220 6.48 -2.18 16.60
N ALA A 221 6.65 -3.47 16.91
CA ALA A 221 7.07 -3.91 18.25
C ALA A 221 8.50 -3.49 18.58
N ALA A 222 9.41 -3.54 17.60
CA ALA A 222 10.82 -3.23 17.80
C ALA A 222 11.12 -1.72 17.74
N HIS A 223 10.39 -0.96 16.89
CA HIS A 223 10.72 0.42 16.55
C HIS A 223 9.49 1.35 16.54
N PRO A 224 8.68 1.42 17.61
CA PRO A 224 7.45 2.22 17.63
C PRO A 224 7.70 3.72 17.38
N ASP A 225 8.85 4.26 17.82
CA ASP A 225 9.21 5.66 17.63
C ASP A 225 9.50 5.96 16.13
N SER A 226 10.11 5.02 15.41
CA SER A 226 10.29 5.13 13.96
C SER A 226 8.96 5.09 13.21
N VAL A 227 8.01 4.27 13.68
CA VAL A 227 6.66 4.24 13.09
C VAL A 227 5.96 5.57 13.29
N GLN A 228 5.99 6.14 14.52
CA GLN A 228 5.40 7.44 14.80
C GLN A 228 6.03 8.55 13.96
N LEU A 229 7.35 8.52 13.79
CA LEU A 229 8.06 9.49 12.96
C LEU A 229 7.58 9.42 11.49
N VAL A 230 7.51 8.23 10.91
CA VAL A 230 7.05 8.07 9.51
C VAL A 230 5.62 8.56 9.36
N VAL A 231 4.70 8.24 10.29
CA VAL A 231 3.32 8.74 10.26
C VAL A 231 3.28 10.27 10.38
N ASN A 232 4.07 10.88 11.27
CA ASN A 232 4.19 12.35 11.35
C ASN A 232 4.70 12.96 10.04
N THR A 233 5.66 12.29 9.38
CA THR A 233 6.19 12.75 8.08
C THR A 233 5.15 12.63 6.97
N TYR A 234 4.26 11.63 7.01
CA TYR A 234 3.10 11.57 6.10
C TYR A 234 2.16 12.76 6.31
N GLU A 235 1.91 13.18 7.55
CA GLU A 235 1.07 14.35 7.85
C GLU A 235 1.76 15.69 7.47
N GLU A 236 3.08 15.78 7.58
CA GLU A 236 3.85 16.90 7.05
C GLU A 236 3.71 16.98 5.52
N ALA A 237 3.88 15.86 4.83
CA ALA A 237 3.70 15.77 3.39
C ALA A 237 2.26 16.09 2.96
N ARG A 238 1.24 15.67 3.72
CA ARG A 238 -0.16 16.03 3.50
C ARG A 238 -0.39 17.53 3.59
N LYS A 239 0.13 18.18 4.65
CA LYS A 239 0.03 19.64 4.84
C LYS A 239 0.70 20.40 3.71
N TRP A 240 1.83 19.88 3.21
CA TRP A 240 2.50 20.47 2.04
C TRP A 240 1.68 20.27 0.78
N ALA A 241 1.25 19.04 0.48
CA ALA A 241 0.52 18.67 -0.72
C ALA A 241 -0.79 19.45 -0.89
N THR A 242 -1.53 19.66 0.19
CA THR A 242 -2.79 20.44 0.17
C THR A 242 -2.56 21.93 -0.09
N LYS A 243 -1.39 22.47 0.28
CA LYS A 243 -1.02 23.87 0.04
C LYS A 243 -0.38 24.10 -1.33
N HIS A 244 0.18 23.04 -1.95
CA HIS A 244 0.97 23.12 -3.17
C HIS A 244 0.46 22.14 -4.25
N PRO A 245 -0.85 22.22 -4.63
CA PRO A 245 -1.45 21.24 -5.55
C PRO A 245 -0.82 21.27 -6.95
N ALA A 246 -0.34 22.42 -7.41
CA ALA A 246 0.32 22.52 -8.71
C ALA A 246 1.70 21.84 -8.73
N GLU A 247 2.47 22.02 -7.66
CA GLU A 247 3.78 21.39 -7.50
C GLU A 247 3.64 19.87 -7.32
N LEU A 248 2.61 19.42 -6.58
CA LEU A 248 2.29 18.01 -6.45
C LEU A 248 1.94 17.38 -7.81
N ALA A 249 1.14 18.07 -8.63
CA ALA A 249 0.80 17.60 -9.97
C ALA A 249 2.04 17.51 -10.89
N ALA A 250 2.92 18.50 -10.81
CA ALA A 250 4.18 18.49 -11.56
C ALA A 250 5.11 17.34 -11.09
N LEU A 251 5.18 17.10 -9.79
CA LEU A 251 5.95 16.01 -9.21
C LEU A 251 5.42 14.64 -9.69
N LEU A 252 4.11 14.41 -9.57
CA LEU A 252 3.47 13.18 -10.04
C LEU A 252 3.69 12.97 -11.54
N ALA A 253 3.47 14.00 -12.37
CA ALA A 253 3.69 13.93 -13.80
C ALA A 253 5.13 13.52 -14.16
N SER A 254 6.11 14.11 -13.48
CA SER A 254 7.54 13.82 -13.66
C SER A 254 7.89 12.39 -13.24
N GLN A 255 7.43 11.95 -12.07
CA GLN A 255 7.75 10.64 -11.50
C GLN A 255 7.07 9.50 -12.26
N ALA A 256 5.79 9.66 -12.62
CA ALA A 256 5.02 8.67 -13.37
C ALA A 256 5.28 8.74 -14.89
N LYS A 257 5.98 9.78 -15.37
CA LYS A 257 6.26 10.04 -16.79
C LYS A 257 4.98 10.17 -17.63
N VAL A 258 3.97 10.84 -17.07
CA VAL A 258 2.70 11.11 -17.74
C VAL A 258 2.55 12.59 -18.06
N ALA A 259 1.59 12.94 -18.92
CA ALA A 259 1.29 14.34 -19.21
C ALA A 259 0.79 15.08 -17.94
N PRO A 260 1.10 16.37 -17.77
CA PRO A 260 0.61 17.15 -16.62
C PRO A 260 -0.91 17.09 -16.43
N SER A 261 -1.69 17.05 -17.51
CA SER A 261 -3.15 16.92 -17.45
C SER A 261 -3.62 15.59 -16.85
N VAL A 262 -2.88 14.51 -17.08
CA VAL A 262 -3.14 13.18 -16.50
C VAL A 262 -2.93 13.22 -15.00
N ALA A 263 -1.82 13.79 -14.54
CA ALA A 263 -1.53 13.94 -13.12
C ALA A 263 -2.56 14.84 -12.41
N GLN A 264 -2.99 15.92 -13.07
CA GLN A 264 -4.05 16.79 -12.55
C GLN A 264 -5.39 16.05 -12.43
N GLU A 265 -5.73 15.19 -13.40
CA GLU A 265 -6.96 14.41 -13.37
C GLU A 265 -6.95 13.38 -12.23
N GLU A 266 -5.85 12.65 -12.02
CA GLU A 266 -5.69 11.74 -10.87
C GLU A 266 -5.84 12.48 -9.55
N LEU A 267 -5.10 13.58 -9.38
CA LEU A 267 -5.16 14.37 -8.14
C LEU A 267 -6.52 15.03 -7.92
N GLY A 268 -7.23 15.38 -8.99
CA GLY A 268 -8.61 15.85 -8.93
C GLY A 268 -9.61 14.79 -8.40
N ARG A 269 -9.24 13.51 -8.48
CA ARG A 269 -9.99 12.37 -7.92
C ARG A 269 -9.46 11.92 -6.56
N THR A 270 -8.37 12.51 -6.06
CA THR A 270 -7.68 12.10 -4.84
C THR A 270 -7.91 13.13 -3.73
N ALA A 271 -8.65 12.76 -2.70
CA ALA A 271 -8.84 13.60 -1.52
C ALA A 271 -7.70 13.38 -0.52
N LEU A 272 -6.96 14.43 -0.24
CA LEU A 272 -5.88 14.47 0.76
C LEU A 272 -6.31 15.18 2.05
N ASP A 273 -7.31 16.07 1.99
CA ASP A 273 -7.88 16.73 3.17
C ASP A 273 -8.87 15.80 3.87
N ILE A 274 -8.33 14.83 4.58
CA ILE A 274 -9.06 13.76 5.26
C ILE A 274 -8.43 13.47 6.62
N SER A 275 -9.18 12.81 7.51
CA SER A 275 -8.61 12.23 8.73
C SER A 275 -7.64 11.10 8.39
N PRO A 276 -6.42 11.09 8.94
CA PRO A 276 -5.47 10.00 8.76
C PRO A 276 -5.82 8.76 9.58
N VAL A 277 -6.77 8.87 10.51
CA VAL A 277 -7.12 7.77 11.43
C VAL A 277 -7.99 6.74 10.72
N PRO A 278 -7.56 5.44 10.67
CA PRO A 278 -8.41 4.36 10.21
C PRO A 278 -9.70 4.29 11.04
N ASP A 279 -10.84 4.48 10.38
CA ASP A 279 -12.14 4.70 11.03
C ASP A 279 -13.18 3.62 10.66
N ASP A 280 -14.40 3.77 11.23
CA ASP A 280 -15.50 2.86 10.96
C ASP A 280 -16.03 2.99 9.51
N SER A 281 -15.81 4.09 8.81
CA SER A 281 -16.17 4.23 7.40
C SER A 281 -15.32 3.31 6.52
N LEU A 282 -14.01 3.27 6.77
CA LEU A 282 -13.12 2.31 6.12
C LEU A 282 -13.51 0.86 6.48
N ARG A 283 -13.78 0.59 7.77
CA ARG A 283 -14.23 -0.73 8.22
C ARG A 283 -15.48 -1.20 7.49
N ALA A 284 -16.47 -0.31 7.29
CA ALA A 284 -17.71 -0.64 6.58
C ALA A 284 -17.46 -1.04 5.11
N VAL A 285 -16.55 -0.34 4.40
CA VAL A 285 -16.14 -0.72 3.04
C VAL A 285 -15.52 -2.12 3.05
N LEU A 286 -14.56 -2.36 3.94
CA LEU A 286 -13.85 -3.64 4.02
C LEU A 286 -14.77 -4.80 4.40
N THR A 287 -15.80 -4.54 5.24
CA THR A 287 -16.80 -5.56 5.60
C THR A 287 -17.55 -6.08 4.38
N ARG A 288 -17.88 -5.19 3.42
CA ARG A 288 -18.58 -5.60 2.17
C ARG A 288 -17.69 -6.44 1.24
N VAL A 289 -16.37 -6.26 1.32
CA VAL A 289 -15.41 -7.00 0.48
C VAL A 289 -15.24 -8.45 0.95
N VAL A 290 -15.35 -8.73 2.26
CA VAL A 290 -15.09 -10.07 2.84
C VAL A 290 -15.86 -11.18 2.11
N PRO A 291 -17.21 -11.12 1.98
CA PRO A 291 -17.96 -12.22 1.33
C PRO A 291 -17.58 -12.41 -0.14
N LEU A 292 -17.25 -11.33 -0.85
CA LEU A 292 -16.83 -11.41 -2.26
C LEU A 292 -15.47 -12.09 -2.39
N ALA A 293 -14.51 -11.71 -1.53
CA ALA A 293 -13.18 -12.33 -1.50
C ALA A 293 -13.22 -13.81 -1.08
N VAL A 294 -14.17 -14.19 -0.23
CA VAL A 294 -14.39 -15.61 0.13
C VAL A 294 -15.00 -16.38 -1.04
N ALA A 295 -16.01 -15.81 -1.71
CA ALA A 295 -16.67 -16.43 -2.86
C ALA A 295 -15.70 -16.64 -4.04
N ASP A 296 -14.73 -15.73 -4.23
CA ASP A 296 -13.68 -15.82 -5.27
C ASP A 296 -12.49 -16.71 -4.84
N GLY A 297 -12.49 -17.20 -3.59
CA GLY A 297 -11.44 -18.09 -3.06
C GLY A 297 -10.17 -17.36 -2.59
N ASP A 298 -10.16 -16.04 -2.55
CA ASP A 298 -8.99 -15.24 -2.13
C ASP A 298 -8.82 -15.23 -0.60
N ILE A 299 -9.92 -15.35 0.15
CA ILE A 299 -9.93 -15.51 1.62
C ILE A 299 -10.56 -16.85 1.96
N LYS A 300 -9.94 -17.61 2.86
CA LYS A 300 -10.33 -18.99 3.19
C LYS A 300 -11.77 -19.10 3.74
N SER A 301 -12.22 -18.13 4.53
CA SER A 301 -13.55 -18.12 5.15
C SER A 301 -13.92 -16.72 5.61
N GLU A 302 -15.21 -16.47 5.82
CA GLU A 302 -15.66 -15.20 6.38
C GLU A 302 -15.12 -14.95 7.78
N ASP A 303 -14.92 -16.01 8.61
CA ASP A 303 -14.32 -15.86 9.93
C ASP A 303 -12.87 -15.39 9.85
N ALA A 304 -12.10 -15.89 8.87
CA ALA A 304 -10.74 -15.40 8.61
C ALA A 304 -10.74 -13.92 8.18
N GLY A 305 -11.66 -13.54 7.30
CA GLY A 305 -11.83 -12.15 6.88
C GLY A 305 -12.24 -11.23 8.03
N ARG A 306 -13.24 -11.60 8.82
CA ARG A 306 -13.68 -10.85 10.00
C ARG A 306 -12.56 -10.74 11.07
N SER A 307 -11.84 -11.82 11.34
CA SER A 307 -10.70 -11.81 12.28
C SER A 307 -9.60 -10.87 11.81
N ALA A 308 -9.27 -10.90 10.52
CA ALA A 308 -8.32 -9.98 9.92
C ALA A 308 -8.76 -8.52 10.07
N LEU A 309 -10.02 -8.22 9.73
CA LEU A 309 -10.59 -6.87 9.85
C LEU A 309 -10.57 -6.34 11.29
N ASN A 310 -10.87 -7.18 12.28
CA ASN A 310 -10.85 -6.81 13.68
C ASN A 310 -9.44 -6.50 14.21
N THR A 311 -8.41 -7.00 13.56
CA THR A 311 -7.03 -6.89 14.01
C THR A 311 -6.13 -6.08 13.07
N LEU A 312 -6.64 -5.58 11.93
CA LEU A 312 -5.87 -4.86 10.93
C LEU A 312 -5.43 -3.47 11.42
N PHE A 313 -6.31 -2.72 12.06
CA PHE A 313 -6.06 -1.31 12.37
C PHE A 313 -5.25 -1.11 13.65
N GLU A 314 -4.31 -0.17 13.60
CA GLU A 314 -3.52 0.33 14.73
C GLU A 314 -3.56 1.86 14.73
N PRO A 315 -4.70 2.46 15.13
CA PRO A 315 -4.97 3.90 14.93
C PRO A 315 -4.14 4.83 15.81
N LYS A 316 -3.48 4.31 16.84
CA LYS A 316 -2.76 5.14 17.84
C LYS A 316 -1.72 6.06 17.21
N PHE A 317 -1.03 5.63 16.14
CA PHE A 317 0.00 6.42 15.48
C PHE A 317 -0.60 7.62 14.75
N ALA A 318 -1.67 7.42 13.98
CA ALA A 318 -2.38 8.51 13.31
C ALA A 318 -3.08 9.46 14.32
N GLN A 319 -3.60 8.95 15.44
CA GLN A 319 -4.19 9.75 16.52
C GLN A 319 -3.16 10.66 17.21
N GLN A 320 -1.89 10.28 17.24
CA GLN A 320 -0.78 11.02 17.85
C GLN A 320 -0.01 11.85 16.81
N ALA A 321 -0.37 11.80 15.54
CA ALA A 321 0.29 12.54 14.46
C ALA A 321 0.20 14.06 14.68
N ARG A 322 1.25 14.82 14.27
CA ARG A 322 1.42 16.26 14.53
C ARG A 322 1.55 17.07 13.24
#